data_2b9d55a970c635e66bacfa3d84a51753
#
_entry.id   2b9d55a970c635e66bacfa3d84a51753
#
_cell.length_a   1.000
_cell.length_b   1.000
_cell.length_c   1.000
_cell.angle_alpha   90.00
_cell.angle_beta   90.00
_cell.angle_gamma   90.00
#
_symmetry.space_group_name_H-M   'P 1'
#
loop_
_entity.id
_entity.type
_entity.pdbx_description
1 polymer ?
#
loop_
_entity_poly.entity_id
_entity_poly.type
_entity_poly.pdbx_seq_one_letter_code
_entity_poly.pdbx_strand_id
1 'polypeptide(L)'
;MYLNQSDKNLDSLFTDLIRVLSKYPKLKVVLLIDEIETLVRSRQYLISSTSSNSSVQLVNTMLICLDRVRHFPNLTIFTTSNLIESLDLAFLDRVDAVLNIKEPDAECCYKIIVSNLMKLKNQEVVVLSEIDATKPFESFKWCDSQSNDQNSNASMLCYKLAVVCAKLEVSGRFLNKGCFSCTAGQTRVSLNWFLQNLLQMVVSKKQAVLS
;
A
#
# COMPACT_ATOMS: atom_id res chain seq x y z
N MET A 1 33.32 2.10 -10.38
CA MET A 1 33.71 3.32 -9.65
C MET A 1 32.54 4.00 -8.90
N TYR A 2 31.29 3.58 -9.10
CA TYR A 2 30.09 4.17 -8.45
C TYR A 2 29.68 3.50 -7.13
N LEU A 3 30.19 2.31 -6.81
CA LEU A 3 29.73 1.48 -5.69
C LEU A 3 30.14 2.00 -4.30
N ASN A 4 31.28 2.68 -4.20
CA ASN A 4 31.71 3.35 -2.94
C ASN A 4 31.02 4.71 -2.70
N GLN A 5 30.21 5.17 -3.63
CA GLN A 5 29.49 6.44 -3.53
C GLN A 5 28.21 6.30 -2.68
N SER A 6 27.52 5.15 -2.81
CA SER A 6 26.26 4.91 -2.08
C SER A 6 26.47 4.86 -0.58
N ASP A 7 27.53 4.19 -0.11
CA ASP A 7 27.87 4.09 1.32
C ASP A 7 28.21 5.47 1.90
N LYS A 8 28.97 6.27 1.16
CA LYS A 8 29.33 7.65 1.56
C LYS A 8 28.11 8.56 1.61
N ASN A 9 27.21 8.43 0.62
CA ASN A 9 26.00 9.23 0.56
C ASN A 9 25.07 8.88 1.73
N LEU A 10 24.94 7.59 2.06
CA LEU A 10 24.16 7.13 3.20
C LEU A 10 24.72 7.66 4.51
N ASP A 11 26.02 7.52 4.75
CA ASP A 11 26.68 8.04 5.94
C ASP A 11 26.56 9.56 6.08
N SER A 12 26.72 10.30 4.95
CA SER A 12 26.52 11.75 4.92
C SER A 12 25.11 12.14 5.33
N LEU A 13 24.09 11.46 4.77
CA LEU A 13 22.68 11.70 5.08
C LEU A 13 22.41 11.53 6.58
N PHE A 14 22.86 10.43 7.18
CA PHE A 14 22.70 10.20 8.61
C PHE A 14 23.52 11.18 9.47
N THR A 15 24.68 11.62 8.99
CA THR A 15 25.47 12.66 9.67
C THR A 15 24.72 14.00 9.69
N ASP A 16 24.08 14.38 8.58
CA ASP A 16 23.26 15.59 8.53
C ASP A 16 21.99 15.46 9.39
N LEU A 17 21.35 14.28 9.40
CA LEU A 17 20.24 13.97 10.29
C LEU A 17 20.64 14.16 11.77
N ILE A 18 21.77 13.60 12.19
CA ILE A 18 22.29 13.74 13.57
C ILE A 18 22.51 15.21 13.92
N ARG A 19 23.05 15.99 12.97
CA ARG A 19 23.26 17.43 13.18
C ARG A 19 21.92 18.16 13.42
N VAL A 20 20.86 17.82 12.67
CA VAL A 20 19.52 18.38 12.87
C VAL A 20 18.94 17.97 14.23
N LEU A 21 19.01 16.66 14.56
CA LEU A 21 18.48 16.13 15.82
C LEU A 21 19.13 16.77 17.04
N SER A 22 20.45 16.95 17.00
CA SER A 22 21.23 17.57 18.09
C SER A 22 20.95 19.08 18.20
N LYS A 23 20.81 19.77 17.06
CA LYS A 23 20.57 21.22 17.06
C LYS A 23 19.16 21.59 17.53
N TYR A 24 18.18 20.70 17.28
CA TYR A 24 16.76 20.95 17.55
C TYR A 24 16.15 19.82 18.39
N PRO A 25 16.52 19.63 19.66
CA PRO A 25 16.10 18.49 20.48
C PRO A 25 14.58 18.44 20.75
N LYS A 26 13.89 19.56 20.61
CA LYS A 26 12.42 19.66 20.78
C LYS A 26 11.65 19.33 19.50
N LEU A 27 12.32 19.30 18.34
CA LEU A 27 11.73 18.97 17.06
C LEU A 27 11.58 17.45 16.95
N LYS A 28 10.37 16.97 16.74
CA LYS A 28 10.13 15.56 16.40
C LYS A 28 10.41 15.36 14.91
N VAL A 29 11.31 14.44 14.60
CA VAL A 29 11.73 14.11 13.24
C VAL A 29 11.23 12.72 12.91
N VAL A 30 10.68 12.55 11.72
CA VAL A 30 10.29 11.26 11.17
C VAL A 30 11.13 11.00 9.93
N LEU A 31 11.85 9.87 9.92
CA LEU A 31 12.57 9.36 8.76
C LEU A 31 11.76 8.21 8.16
N LEU A 32 11.36 8.33 6.90
CA LEU A 32 10.73 7.26 6.15
C LEU A 32 11.73 6.69 5.14
N ILE A 33 11.93 5.37 5.17
CA ILE A 33 12.74 4.63 4.20
C ILE A 33 11.84 3.61 3.52
N ASP A 34 11.53 3.86 2.27
CA ASP A 34 10.69 2.97 1.45
C ASP A 34 11.54 1.87 0.83
N GLU A 35 10.98 0.65 0.72
CA GLU A 35 11.66 -0.52 0.14
C GLU A 35 13.04 -0.80 0.77
N ILE A 36 13.06 -0.90 2.10
CA ILE A 36 14.30 -1.08 2.89
C ILE A 36 15.12 -2.31 2.45
N GLU A 37 14.49 -3.31 1.86
CA GLU A 37 15.18 -4.49 1.30
C GLU A 37 16.20 -4.16 0.22
N THR A 38 16.14 -2.99 -0.38
CA THR A 38 17.16 -2.53 -1.34
C THR A 38 18.48 -2.18 -0.66
N LEU A 39 18.43 -1.79 0.62
CA LEU A 39 19.58 -1.38 1.42
C LEU A 39 20.08 -2.48 2.37
N VAL A 40 19.19 -3.30 2.93
CA VAL A 40 19.52 -4.26 4.00
C VAL A 40 19.11 -5.69 3.65
N ARG A 41 19.36 -6.12 2.42
CA ARG A 41 19.12 -7.50 1.99
C ARG A 41 20.01 -8.49 2.75
N SER A 42 19.46 -9.65 3.11
CA SER A 42 20.17 -10.73 3.79
C SER A 42 21.46 -11.12 3.06
N ARG A 43 22.53 -11.28 3.82
CA ARG A 43 23.87 -11.67 3.31
C ARG A 43 23.85 -13.03 2.62
N GLN A 44 22.96 -13.94 3.04
CA GLN A 44 22.82 -15.25 2.39
C GLN A 44 22.33 -15.12 0.95
N TYR A 45 21.40 -14.20 0.67
CA TYR A 45 20.95 -13.88 -0.67
C TYR A 45 22.05 -13.17 -1.50
N LEU A 46 22.88 -12.37 -0.85
CA LEU A 46 23.96 -11.65 -1.53
C LEU A 46 25.13 -12.58 -1.93
N ILE A 47 25.39 -13.64 -1.17
CA ILE A 47 26.47 -14.61 -1.44
C ILE A 47 26.05 -15.58 -2.57
N SER A 48 24.77 -15.95 -2.63
CA SER A 48 24.23 -16.87 -3.66
C SER A 48 24.06 -16.18 -5.04
N SER A 49 23.86 -14.89 -5.06
CA SER A 49 23.90 -14.06 -6.26
C SER A 49 25.30 -13.48 -6.37
N THR A 50 25.97 -13.52 -7.50
CA THR A 50 27.30 -12.92 -7.80
C THR A 50 27.40 -11.41 -7.41
N SER A 51 26.74 -11.04 -6.31
CA SER A 51 26.61 -9.68 -5.79
C SER A 51 27.92 -9.27 -5.14
N SER A 52 28.41 -8.13 -5.53
CA SER A 52 29.71 -7.58 -5.14
C SER A 52 29.80 -7.35 -3.62
N ASN A 53 31.02 -7.37 -3.06
CA ASN A 53 31.36 -6.99 -1.68
C ASN A 53 30.75 -5.64 -1.25
N SER A 54 30.42 -4.77 -2.19
CA SER A 54 29.78 -3.48 -1.99
C SER A 54 28.37 -3.56 -1.40
N SER A 55 27.58 -4.60 -1.75
CA SER A 55 26.23 -4.76 -1.18
C SER A 55 26.29 -5.13 0.31
N VAL A 56 27.27 -5.94 0.71
CA VAL A 56 27.51 -6.28 2.12
C VAL A 56 27.99 -5.05 2.89
N GLN A 57 28.82 -4.20 2.29
CA GLN A 57 29.27 -2.94 2.89
C GLN A 57 28.10 -2.00 3.14
N LEU A 58 27.16 -1.86 2.18
CA LEU A 58 25.99 -1.02 2.32
C LEU A 58 25.10 -1.45 3.50
N VAL A 59 24.87 -2.78 3.65
CA VAL A 59 24.16 -3.33 4.83
C VAL A 59 24.87 -2.92 6.12
N ASN A 60 26.18 -3.13 6.22
CA ASN A 60 26.96 -2.78 7.41
C ASN A 60 26.88 -1.26 7.69
N THR A 61 27.02 -0.43 6.67
CA THR A 61 26.92 1.02 6.82
C THR A 61 25.54 1.43 7.34
N MET A 62 24.46 0.83 6.82
CA MET A 62 23.11 1.09 7.29
C MET A 62 22.93 0.71 8.77
N LEU A 63 23.43 -0.47 9.20
CA LEU A 63 23.34 -0.91 10.58
C LEU A 63 24.09 0.05 11.53
N ILE A 64 25.30 0.49 11.14
CA ILE A 64 26.07 1.46 11.90
C ILE A 64 25.30 2.80 12.00
N CYS A 65 24.72 3.25 10.89
CA CYS A 65 23.94 4.49 10.87
C CYS A 65 22.72 4.41 11.82
N LEU A 66 22.01 3.29 11.84
CA LEU A 66 20.88 3.06 12.74
C LEU A 66 21.32 3.08 14.21
N ASP A 67 22.44 2.42 14.54
CA ASP A 67 22.98 2.42 15.91
C ASP A 67 23.36 3.82 16.38
N ARG A 68 23.91 4.66 15.48
CA ARG A 68 24.26 6.06 15.78
C ARG A 68 23.06 6.93 16.13
N VAL A 69 21.89 6.68 15.51
CA VAL A 69 20.70 7.52 15.71
C VAL A 69 19.75 6.99 16.78
N ARG A 70 19.92 5.74 17.22
CA ARG A 70 19.06 5.07 18.21
C ARG A 70 18.90 5.84 19.52
N HIS A 71 19.89 6.65 19.89
CA HIS A 71 19.89 7.39 21.15
C HIS A 71 19.10 8.71 21.11
N PHE A 72 18.59 9.10 19.95
CA PHE A 72 17.84 10.35 19.82
C PHE A 72 16.35 10.14 20.07
N PRO A 73 15.81 10.64 21.23
CA PRO A 73 14.40 10.43 21.60
C PRO A 73 13.42 11.21 20.72
N ASN A 74 13.92 12.13 19.93
CA ASN A 74 13.16 12.96 19.02
C ASN A 74 13.13 12.44 17.56
N LEU A 75 13.67 11.23 17.32
CA LEU A 75 13.63 10.57 16.02
C LEU A 75 12.69 9.37 16.04
N THR A 76 11.87 9.23 15.01
CA THR A 76 11.13 8.00 14.72
C THR A 76 11.47 7.57 13.29
N ILE A 77 11.80 6.30 13.11
CA ILE A 77 12.13 5.74 11.79
C ILE A 77 11.01 4.78 11.39
N PHE A 78 10.43 5.00 10.22
CA PHE A 78 9.54 4.07 9.56
C PHE A 78 10.23 3.49 8.34
N THR A 79 10.13 2.18 8.18
CA THR A 79 10.60 1.48 6.98
C THR A 79 9.47 0.68 6.39
N THR A 80 9.42 0.55 5.08
CA THR A 80 8.51 -0.36 4.38
C THR A 80 9.31 -1.46 3.72
N SER A 81 8.72 -2.65 3.63
CA SER A 81 9.26 -3.76 2.85
C SER A 81 8.12 -4.62 2.29
N ASN A 82 8.32 -5.11 1.09
CA ASN A 82 7.47 -6.12 0.45
C ASN A 82 8.01 -7.55 0.66
N LEU A 83 9.25 -7.70 1.14
CA LEU A 83 9.98 -8.96 1.22
C LEU A 83 10.68 -9.11 2.57
N ILE A 84 9.89 -9.19 3.65
CA ILE A 84 10.44 -9.27 5.01
C ILE A 84 11.44 -10.43 5.20
N GLU A 85 11.19 -11.56 4.52
CA GLU A 85 12.06 -12.74 4.57
C GLU A 85 13.44 -12.51 3.92
N SER A 86 13.55 -11.49 3.07
CA SER A 86 14.80 -11.12 2.41
C SER A 86 15.67 -10.16 3.23
N LEU A 87 15.17 -9.66 4.35
CA LEU A 87 15.89 -8.70 5.20
C LEU A 87 16.99 -9.37 6.02
N ASP A 88 18.05 -8.63 6.28
CA ASP A 88 19.14 -9.07 7.16
C ASP A 88 18.63 -9.19 8.61
N LEU A 89 18.95 -10.30 9.27
CA LEU A 89 18.53 -10.56 10.66
C LEU A 89 19.03 -9.49 11.64
N ALA A 90 20.25 -9.00 11.41
CA ALA A 90 20.80 -7.95 12.27
C ALA A 90 20.05 -6.62 12.14
N PHE A 91 19.39 -6.38 11.00
CA PHE A 91 18.47 -5.26 10.84
C PHE A 91 17.16 -5.51 11.61
N LEU A 92 16.57 -6.70 11.47
CA LEU A 92 15.32 -7.06 12.15
C LEU A 92 15.47 -6.99 13.68
N ASP A 93 16.62 -7.35 14.22
CA ASP A 93 16.93 -7.24 15.65
C ASP A 93 16.93 -5.80 16.18
N ARG A 94 17.00 -4.80 15.29
CA ARG A 94 16.97 -3.38 15.62
C ARG A 94 15.59 -2.75 15.49
N VAL A 95 14.64 -3.49 14.95
CA VAL A 95 13.26 -3.03 14.72
C VAL A 95 12.44 -3.21 15.99
N ASP A 96 11.85 -2.13 16.49
CA ASP A 96 11.02 -2.16 17.70
C ASP A 96 9.65 -2.80 17.49
N ALA A 97 9.07 -2.64 16.28
CA ALA A 97 7.77 -3.18 15.94
C ALA A 97 7.64 -3.47 14.43
N VAL A 98 7.03 -4.61 14.10
CA VAL A 98 6.70 -5.00 12.73
C VAL A 98 5.18 -4.98 12.57
N LEU A 99 4.69 -4.17 11.63
CA LEU A 99 3.28 -4.08 11.29
C LEU A 99 3.03 -4.74 9.93
N ASN A 100 2.25 -5.81 9.93
CA ASN A 100 1.86 -6.46 8.70
C ASN A 100 0.60 -5.81 8.12
N ILE A 101 0.74 -5.14 6.98
CA ILE A 101 -0.37 -4.54 6.24
C ILE A 101 -0.86 -5.56 5.23
N LYS A 102 -1.98 -6.20 5.56
CA LYS A 102 -2.63 -7.19 4.67
C LYS A 102 -3.41 -6.51 3.55
N GLU A 103 -3.82 -7.33 2.58
CA GLU A 103 -4.79 -6.90 1.58
C GLU A 103 -6.09 -6.42 2.25
N PRO A 104 -6.82 -5.47 1.61
CA PRO A 104 -8.01 -4.89 2.20
C PRO A 104 -9.11 -5.95 2.39
N ASP A 105 -9.74 -5.93 3.55
CA ASP A 105 -10.93 -6.71 3.85
C ASP A 105 -12.17 -6.19 3.06
N ALA A 106 -13.30 -6.86 3.23
CA ALA A 106 -14.52 -6.49 2.51
C ALA A 106 -15.01 -5.07 2.85
N GLU A 107 -14.84 -4.62 4.10
CA GLU A 107 -15.21 -3.27 4.51
C GLU A 107 -14.31 -2.21 3.86
N CYS A 108 -13.01 -2.46 3.82
CA CYS A 108 -12.04 -1.58 3.14
C CYS A 108 -12.28 -1.56 1.62
N CYS A 109 -12.53 -2.73 0.99
CA CYS A 109 -12.91 -2.81 -0.42
C CYS A 109 -14.17 -1.99 -0.72
N TYR A 110 -15.20 -2.11 0.13
CA TYR A 110 -16.44 -1.34 0.00
C TYR A 110 -16.17 0.16 0.05
N LYS A 111 -15.42 0.62 1.04
CA LYS A 111 -15.05 2.05 1.17
C LYS A 111 -14.29 2.57 -0.05
N ILE A 112 -13.38 1.76 -0.61
CA ILE A 112 -12.64 2.13 -1.82
C ILE A 112 -13.60 2.25 -3.02
N ILE A 113 -14.46 1.27 -3.23
CA ILE A 113 -15.43 1.26 -4.35
C ILE A 113 -16.36 2.46 -4.25
N VAL A 114 -17.01 2.67 -3.09
CA VAL A 114 -17.96 3.76 -2.88
C VAL A 114 -17.29 5.13 -3.01
N SER A 115 -16.11 5.31 -2.42
CA SER A 115 -15.37 6.58 -2.52
C SER A 115 -15.05 6.94 -3.96
N ASN A 116 -14.59 5.97 -4.77
CA ASN A 116 -14.28 6.21 -6.18
C ASN A 116 -15.53 6.36 -7.03
N LEU A 117 -16.58 5.59 -6.75
CA LEU A 117 -17.88 5.74 -7.39
C LEU A 117 -18.45 7.15 -7.19
N MET A 118 -18.35 7.69 -5.98
CA MET A 118 -18.78 9.05 -5.68
C MET A 118 -17.98 10.11 -6.46
N LYS A 119 -16.68 9.91 -6.65
CA LYS A 119 -15.86 10.79 -7.50
C LYS A 119 -16.31 10.74 -8.96
N LEU A 120 -16.54 9.52 -9.49
CA LEU A 120 -17.01 9.33 -10.87
C LEU A 120 -18.43 9.85 -11.08
N LYS A 121 -19.30 9.75 -10.06
CA LYS A 121 -20.63 10.38 -10.07
C LYS A 121 -20.52 11.90 -10.14
N ASN A 122 -19.68 12.51 -9.34
CA ASN A 122 -19.49 13.98 -9.31
C ASN A 122 -18.89 14.50 -10.64
N GLN A 123 -18.18 13.66 -11.37
CA GLN A 123 -17.66 13.94 -12.72
C GLN A 123 -18.65 13.58 -13.83
N GLU A 124 -19.87 13.15 -13.47
CA GLU A 124 -20.93 12.71 -14.39
C GLU A 124 -20.55 11.51 -15.29
N VAL A 125 -19.46 10.81 -14.97
CA VAL A 125 -19.02 9.61 -15.71
C VAL A 125 -19.91 8.42 -15.36
N VAL A 126 -20.28 8.24 -14.10
CA VAL A 126 -21.22 7.19 -13.67
C VAL A 126 -22.55 7.79 -13.28
N VAL A 127 -23.62 7.29 -13.89
CA VAL A 127 -24.99 7.72 -13.63
C VAL A 127 -25.68 6.69 -12.73
N LEU A 128 -26.20 7.17 -11.63
CA LEU A 128 -27.06 6.39 -10.72
C LEU A 128 -28.53 6.49 -11.18
N SER A 129 -29.35 5.52 -10.78
CA SER A 129 -30.80 5.65 -10.92
C SER A 129 -31.31 6.87 -10.14
N GLU A 130 -32.47 7.41 -10.51
CA GLU A 130 -33.07 8.55 -9.80
C GLU A 130 -33.25 8.27 -8.29
N ILE A 131 -33.61 7.04 -7.95
CA ILE A 131 -33.80 6.61 -6.54
C ILE A 131 -32.47 6.54 -5.79
N ASP A 132 -31.40 6.00 -6.42
CA ASP A 132 -30.09 5.89 -5.80
C ASP A 132 -29.35 7.23 -5.75
N ALA A 133 -29.62 8.13 -6.69
CA ALA A 133 -28.99 9.44 -6.78
C ALA A 133 -29.30 10.36 -5.59
N THR A 134 -30.48 10.19 -5.00
CA THR A 134 -30.98 11.01 -3.87
C THR A 134 -30.62 10.45 -2.50
N LYS A 135 -30.21 9.18 -2.41
CA LYS A 135 -29.90 8.52 -1.15
C LYS A 135 -28.37 8.47 -0.91
N PRO A 136 -27.92 8.68 0.34
CA PRO A 136 -26.53 8.40 0.68
C PRO A 136 -26.25 6.91 0.60
N PHE A 137 -24.99 6.54 0.34
CA PHE A 137 -24.57 5.15 0.44
C PHE A 137 -24.63 4.69 1.89
N GLU A 138 -25.25 3.52 2.10
CA GLU A 138 -25.37 2.89 3.40
C GLU A 138 -24.02 2.41 3.93
N SER A 139 -23.90 2.23 5.24
CA SER A 139 -22.68 1.70 5.83
C SER A 139 -22.47 0.23 5.47
N PHE A 140 -21.21 -0.23 5.46
CA PHE A 140 -20.90 -1.65 5.22
C PHE A 140 -21.64 -2.57 6.19
N LYS A 141 -21.68 -2.21 7.48
CA LYS A 141 -22.38 -2.98 8.52
C LYS A 141 -23.88 -3.12 8.25
N TRP A 142 -24.51 -2.06 7.74
CA TRP A 142 -25.92 -2.12 7.36
C TRP A 142 -26.12 -3.08 6.18
N CYS A 143 -25.30 -2.99 5.13
CA CYS A 143 -25.36 -3.89 3.99
C CYS A 143 -25.13 -5.35 4.40
N ASP A 144 -24.21 -5.59 5.32
CA ASP A 144 -23.90 -6.92 5.84
C ASP A 144 -25.09 -7.53 6.58
N SER A 145 -25.81 -6.74 7.40
CA SER A 145 -27.04 -7.17 8.10
C SER A 145 -28.19 -7.49 7.14
N GLN A 146 -28.23 -6.89 5.97
CA GLN A 146 -29.26 -7.08 4.93
C GLN A 146 -28.82 -8.04 3.82
N SER A 147 -27.73 -8.77 3.98
CA SER A 147 -27.11 -9.59 2.92
C SER A 147 -28.03 -10.67 2.34
N ASN A 148 -29.07 -11.07 3.09
CA ASN A 148 -30.09 -12.04 2.67
C ASN A 148 -31.28 -11.40 1.92
N ASP A 149 -31.38 -10.06 1.90
CA ASP A 149 -32.48 -9.37 1.22
C ASP A 149 -32.18 -9.22 -0.28
N GLN A 150 -33.21 -9.45 -1.11
CA GLN A 150 -33.11 -9.32 -2.59
C GLN A 150 -33.11 -7.85 -3.06
N ASN A 151 -33.16 -6.89 -2.15
CA ASN A 151 -33.11 -5.47 -2.47
C ASN A 151 -31.76 -5.08 -3.11
N SER A 152 -31.75 -4.84 -4.40
CA SER A 152 -30.57 -4.45 -5.18
C SER A 152 -30.47 -2.92 -5.32
N ASN A 153 -30.27 -2.21 -4.22
CA ASN A 153 -29.88 -0.81 -4.27
C ASN A 153 -28.36 -0.66 -4.58
N ALA A 154 -27.93 0.55 -4.93
CA ALA A 154 -26.54 0.83 -5.26
C ALA A 154 -25.55 0.39 -4.16
N SER A 155 -25.92 0.56 -2.88
CA SER A 155 -25.11 0.15 -1.75
C SER A 155 -24.91 -1.36 -1.70
N MET A 156 -25.98 -2.14 -1.89
CA MET A 156 -25.91 -3.61 -1.89
C MET A 156 -25.11 -4.17 -3.06
N LEU A 157 -25.20 -3.54 -4.22
CA LEU A 157 -24.35 -3.94 -5.38
C LEU A 157 -22.88 -3.70 -5.12
N CYS A 158 -22.52 -2.54 -4.56
CA CYS A 158 -21.15 -2.25 -4.15
C CYS A 158 -20.67 -3.21 -3.05
N TYR A 159 -21.52 -3.55 -2.08
CA TYR A 159 -21.22 -4.51 -1.02
C TYR A 159 -20.92 -5.91 -1.60
N LYS A 160 -21.79 -6.43 -2.48
CA LYS A 160 -21.56 -7.75 -3.11
C LYS A 160 -20.23 -7.80 -3.85
N LEU A 161 -19.91 -6.75 -4.60
CA LEU A 161 -18.62 -6.65 -5.30
C LEU A 161 -17.45 -6.57 -4.32
N ALA A 162 -17.57 -5.83 -3.23
CA ALA A 162 -16.53 -5.70 -2.21
C ALA A 162 -16.20 -7.04 -1.54
N VAL A 163 -17.23 -7.83 -1.21
CA VAL A 163 -17.05 -9.20 -0.67
C VAL A 163 -16.30 -10.10 -1.65
N VAL A 164 -16.62 -10.01 -2.95
CA VAL A 164 -15.87 -10.77 -3.97
C VAL A 164 -14.42 -10.30 -4.07
N CYS A 165 -14.16 -8.99 -4.07
CA CYS A 165 -12.81 -8.43 -4.11
C CYS A 165 -11.96 -8.90 -2.93
N ALA A 166 -12.53 -8.92 -1.71
CA ALA A 166 -11.84 -9.39 -0.52
C ALA A 166 -11.53 -10.90 -0.59
N LYS A 167 -12.49 -11.73 -1.04
CA LYS A 167 -12.25 -13.18 -1.23
C LYS A 167 -11.17 -13.48 -2.27
N LEU A 168 -11.01 -12.61 -3.27
CA LEU A 168 -9.97 -12.70 -4.29
C LEU A 168 -8.66 -12.03 -3.87
N GLU A 169 -8.57 -11.51 -2.65
CA GLU A 169 -7.38 -10.82 -2.11
C GLU A 169 -6.86 -9.73 -3.06
N VAL A 170 -7.76 -8.86 -3.49
CA VAL A 170 -7.43 -7.79 -4.44
C VAL A 170 -6.76 -6.64 -3.72
N SER A 171 -5.55 -6.24 -4.17
CA SER A 171 -4.85 -5.12 -3.55
C SER A 171 -5.63 -3.80 -3.68
N GLY A 172 -5.58 -2.99 -2.63
CA GLY A 172 -6.25 -1.69 -2.60
C GLY A 172 -5.81 -0.77 -3.73
N ARG A 173 -4.53 -0.80 -4.12
CA ARG A 173 -3.99 -0.06 -5.27
C ARG A 173 -4.64 -0.48 -6.58
N PHE A 174 -4.78 -1.80 -6.81
CA PHE A 174 -5.42 -2.30 -8.02
C PHE A 174 -6.90 -1.91 -8.07
N LEU A 175 -7.63 -2.09 -6.96
CA LEU A 175 -9.04 -1.76 -6.88
C LEU A 175 -9.28 -0.25 -7.10
N ASN A 176 -8.47 0.59 -6.48
CA ASN A 176 -8.54 2.04 -6.66
C ASN A 176 -8.28 2.44 -8.13
N LYS A 177 -7.23 1.91 -8.75
CA LYS A 177 -6.92 2.15 -10.17
C LYS A 177 -7.99 1.55 -11.09
N GLY A 178 -8.48 0.36 -10.79
CA GLY A 178 -9.50 -0.36 -11.55
C GLY A 178 -10.80 0.44 -11.69
N CYS A 179 -11.24 1.11 -10.63
CA CYS A 179 -12.43 1.95 -10.66
C CYS A 179 -12.38 3.04 -11.74
N PHE A 180 -11.21 3.63 -11.98
CA PHE A 180 -11.04 4.64 -13.03
C PHE A 180 -10.73 4.00 -14.40
N SER A 181 -9.93 2.93 -14.41
CA SER A 181 -9.53 2.29 -15.67
C SER A 181 -10.70 1.64 -16.40
N CYS A 182 -11.68 1.08 -15.69
CA CYS A 182 -12.84 0.48 -16.33
C CYS A 182 -13.77 1.51 -17.01
N THR A 183 -13.68 2.79 -16.66
CA THR A 183 -14.43 3.88 -17.28
C THR A 183 -13.61 4.66 -18.30
N ALA A 184 -12.34 4.32 -18.52
CA ALA A 184 -11.48 5.02 -19.45
C ALA A 184 -12.05 4.99 -20.88
N GLY A 185 -12.12 6.17 -21.51
CA GLY A 185 -12.70 6.32 -22.84
C GLY A 185 -14.23 6.34 -22.90
N GLN A 186 -14.90 6.23 -21.76
CA GLN A 186 -16.36 6.35 -21.67
C GLN A 186 -16.76 7.76 -21.24
N THR A 187 -17.81 8.29 -21.85
CA THR A 187 -18.35 9.61 -21.48
C THR A 187 -19.38 9.50 -20.37
N ARG A 188 -20.21 8.43 -20.42
CA ARG A 188 -21.32 8.25 -19.47
C ARG A 188 -21.72 6.79 -19.40
N VAL A 189 -21.72 6.17 -18.21
CA VAL A 189 -22.05 4.76 -18.01
C VAL A 189 -23.02 4.58 -16.85
N SER A 190 -23.84 3.52 -16.88
CA SER A 190 -24.69 3.15 -15.75
C SER A 190 -23.88 2.51 -14.62
N LEU A 191 -24.42 2.54 -13.39
CA LEU A 191 -23.83 1.85 -12.24
C LEU A 191 -23.61 0.35 -12.51
N ASN A 192 -24.60 -0.32 -13.08
CA ASN A 192 -24.50 -1.76 -13.37
C ASN A 192 -23.37 -2.06 -14.35
N TRP A 193 -23.25 -1.27 -15.41
CA TRP A 193 -22.14 -1.39 -16.35
C TRP A 193 -20.79 -1.20 -15.66
N PHE A 194 -20.65 -0.16 -14.83
CA PHE A 194 -19.43 0.10 -14.08
C PHE A 194 -19.03 -1.09 -13.19
N LEU A 195 -19.98 -1.60 -12.38
CA LEU A 195 -19.72 -2.70 -11.46
C LEU A 195 -19.38 -4.02 -12.18
N GLN A 196 -20.06 -4.31 -13.29
CA GLN A 196 -19.77 -5.49 -14.11
C GLN A 196 -18.36 -5.43 -14.73
N ASN A 197 -17.96 -4.29 -15.29
CA ASN A 197 -16.63 -4.13 -15.86
C ASN A 197 -15.55 -4.17 -14.79
N LEU A 198 -15.77 -3.57 -13.63
CA LEU A 198 -14.84 -3.65 -12.50
C LEU A 198 -14.69 -5.09 -12.03
N LEU A 199 -15.78 -5.84 -11.89
CA LEU A 199 -15.76 -7.28 -11.55
C LEU A 199 -14.96 -8.08 -12.58
N GLN A 200 -15.20 -7.87 -13.87
CA GLN A 200 -14.47 -8.55 -14.94
C GLN A 200 -12.97 -8.27 -14.88
N MET A 201 -12.56 -7.03 -14.63
CA MET A 201 -11.15 -6.67 -14.46
C MET A 201 -10.51 -7.38 -13.25
N VAL A 202 -11.24 -7.46 -12.13
CA VAL A 202 -10.78 -8.15 -10.92
C VAL A 202 -10.56 -9.64 -11.18
N VAL A 203 -11.54 -10.30 -11.80
CA VAL A 203 -11.48 -11.75 -12.12
C VAL A 203 -10.36 -12.05 -13.12
N SER A 204 -10.25 -11.28 -14.20
CA SER A 204 -9.20 -11.46 -15.22
C SER A 204 -7.80 -11.31 -14.64
N LYS A 205 -7.59 -10.34 -13.74
CA LYS A 205 -6.30 -10.21 -13.07
C LYS A 205 -5.93 -11.42 -12.23
N LYS A 206 -6.90 -11.97 -11.46
CA LYS A 206 -6.62 -13.14 -10.61
C LYS A 206 -6.30 -14.38 -11.46
N GLN A 207 -6.99 -14.57 -12.58
CA GLN A 207 -6.69 -15.65 -13.53
C GLN A 207 -5.28 -15.52 -14.11
N ALA A 208 -4.86 -14.31 -14.49
CA ALA A 208 -3.51 -14.07 -15.04
C ALA A 208 -2.38 -14.26 -14.01
N VAL A 209 -2.67 -14.24 -12.72
CA VAL A 209 -1.68 -14.49 -11.65
C VAL A 209 -1.57 -15.99 -11.34
N LEU A 210 -2.60 -16.79 -11.66
CA LEU A 210 -2.66 -18.24 -11.40
C LEU A 210 -2.20 -19.09 -12.61
N SER A 211 -2.05 -18.46 -13.79
CA SER A 211 -1.46 -19.05 -15.00
C SER A 211 0.04 -18.80 -15.09
#